data_cbf581d51ae363c3b0e00d85ca21fe66
#
_entry.id   cbf581d51ae363c3b0e00d85ca21fe66
#
_cell.length_a   1.000
_cell.length_b   1.000
_cell.length_c   1.000
_cell.angle_alpha   90.00
_cell.angle_beta   90.00
_cell.angle_gamma   90.00
#
_symmetry.space_group_name_H-M   'P 1'
#
loop_
_entity.id
_entity.type
_entity.pdbx_description
1 polymer ?
#
loop_
_entity_poly.entity_id
_entity_poly.type
_entity_poly.pdbx_seq_one_letter_code
_entity_poly.pdbx_strand_id
1 'polypeptide(L)'
;MSGLNWTEDEYQAYLERRKMEAREKASKRPATVVEIQDTTETCASDNESICFTIPLPPRTKKNHNRIVTSGKRCPVCKKGEYYKLLPSEQYEKYKRKIAPYLRELHSKIGTIGYPINLECRFYCDTHRQSDLVGHLQAIQDLLVKYKCLEDDCRDIVASTDGSVVLYDKENPRTEIIITKKENYEQWAKKRKGHK
;
A
#
# COMPACT_ATOMS: atom_id res chain seq x y z
N MET A 1 -34.70 11.79 -11.51
CA MET A 1 -33.44 11.05 -11.59
C MET A 1 -33.58 9.99 -12.66
N SER A 2 -33.09 10.26 -13.89
CA SER A 2 -33.16 9.35 -15.03
C SER A 2 -32.03 8.35 -14.92
N GLY A 3 -32.33 7.14 -14.48
CA GLY A 3 -31.39 6.02 -14.55
C GLY A 3 -31.14 5.68 -16.02
N LEU A 4 -29.85 5.61 -16.40
CA LEU A 4 -29.44 5.09 -17.71
C LEU A 4 -29.79 3.59 -17.75
N ASN A 5 -30.93 3.26 -18.37
CA ASN A 5 -31.27 1.87 -18.67
C ASN A 5 -30.52 1.46 -19.94
N TRP A 6 -29.39 0.84 -19.74
CA TRP A 6 -28.66 0.22 -20.84
C TRP A 6 -29.25 -1.16 -21.14
N THR A 7 -29.35 -1.50 -22.40
CA THR A 7 -29.59 -2.89 -22.78
C THR A 7 -28.32 -3.72 -22.52
N GLU A 8 -28.48 -5.04 -22.37
CA GLU A 8 -27.35 -5.93 -22.15
C GLU A 8 -26.27 -5.78 -23.23
N ASP A 9 -26.69 -5.65 -24.49
CA ASP A 9 -25.78 -5.48 -25.64
C ASP A 9 -25.04 -4.14 -25.60
N GLU A 10 -25.67 -3.04 -25.19
CA GLU A 10 -25.03 -1.74 -25.00
C GLU A 10 -24.00 -1.77 -23.86
N TYR A 11 -24.32 -2.49 -22.79
CA TYR A 11 -23.40 -2.67 -21.68
C TYR A 11 -22.17 -3.50 -22.06
N GLN A 12 -22.34 -4.59 -22.81
CA GLN A 12 -21.26 -5.39 -23.32
C GLN A 12 -20.36 -4.61 -24.30
N ALA A 13 -20.95 -3.84 -25.22
CA ALA A 13 -20.21 -2.96 -26.12
C ALA A 13 -19.41 -1.88 -25.37
N TYR A 14 -19.95 -1.33 -24.29
CA TYR A 14 -19.23 -0.40 -23.41
C TYR A 14 -18.03 -1.06 -22.73
N LEU A 15 -18.20 -2.27 -22.18
CA LEU A 15 -17.12 -3.01 -21.54
C LEU A 15 -15.99 -3.36 -22.52
N GLU A 16 -16.32 -3.74 -23.76
CA GLU A 16 -15.32 -4.02 -24.78
C GLU A 16 -14.56 -2.77 -25.20
N ARG A 17 -15.24 -1.65 -25.38
CA ARG A 17 -14.59 -0.37 -25.68
C ARG A 17 -13.59 0.01 -24.57
N ARG A 18 -13.97 -0.12 -23.30
CA ARG A 18 -13.05 0.14 -22.17
C ARG A 18 -11.85 -0.80 -22.14
N LYS A 19 -12.03 -2.08 -22.51
CA LYS A 19 -10.92 -3.04 -22.64
C LYS A 19 -9.96 -2.64 -23.75
N MET A 20 -10.47 -2.18 -24.88
CA MET A 20 -9.67 -1.71 -26.02
C MET A 20 -8.88 -0.44 -25.66
N GLU A 21 -9.52 0.56 -25.04
CA GLU A 21 -8.85 1.77 -24.57
C GLU A 21 -7.75 1.48 -23.54
N ALA A 22 -7.98 0.52 -22.64
CA ALA A 22 -6.98 0.10 -21.67
C ALA A 22 -5.78 -0.59 -22.34
N ARG A 23 -6.03 -1.43 -23.36
CA ARG A 23 -4.96 -2.07 -24.15
C ARG A 23 -4.16 -1.06 -24.96
N GLU A 24 -4.82 -0.08 -25.57
CA GLU A 24 -4.14 0.97 -26.35
C GLU A 24 -3.29 1.88 -25.45
N LYS A 25 -3.75 2.22 -24.26
CA LYS A 25 -2.97 2.95 -23.25
C LYS A 25 -1.78 2.15 -22.72
N ALA A 26 -1.94 0.84 -22.57
CA ALA A 26 -0.86 -0.06 -22.16
C ALA A 26 0.21 -0.21 -23.28
N SER A 27 -0.20 -0.24 -24.54
CA SER A 27 0.72 -0.35 -25.70
C SER A 27 1.54 0.92 -25.96
N LYS A 28 1.04 2.09 -25.56
CA LYS A 28 1.73 3.39 -25.74
C LYS A 28 2.76 3.71 -24.66
N ARG A 29 2.93 2.87 -23.63
CA ARG A 29 4.01 3.01 -22.66
C ARG A 29 5.23 2.25 -23.19
N PRO A 30 6.40 2.89 -23.34
CA PRO A 30 7.61 2.19 -23.72
C PRO A 30 7.90 1.12 -22.67
N ALA A 31 7.96 -0.14 -23.10
CA ALA A 31 8.43 -1.24 -22.27
C ALA A 31 9.95 -1.07 -22.09
N THR A 32 10.35 -0.38 -21.06
CA THR A 32 11.72 -0.47 -20.56
C THR A 32 11.80 -1.78 -19.78
N VAL A 33 12.26 -2.81 -20.46
CA VAL A 33 12.68 -4.06 -19.82
C VAL A 33 13.91 -3.70 -19.00
N VAL A 34 13.76 -3.56 -17.70
CA VAL A 34 14.88 -3.50 -16.77
C VAL A 34 15.06 -4.90 -16.21
N GLU A 35 16.15 -5.55 -16.61
CA GLU A 35 16.64 -6.78 -15.97
C GLU A 35 16.81 -6.51 -14.49
N ILE A 36 16.15 -7.32 -13.66
CA ILE A 36 16.24 -7.24 -12.21
C ILE A 36 17.55 -7.90 -11.80
N GLN A 37 18.59 -7.10 -11.68
CA GLN A 37 19.74 -7.45 -10.85
C GLN A 37 19.45 -6.99 -9.42
N ASP A 38 19.81 -7.83 -8.44
CA ASP A 38 19.76 -7.56 -7.01
C ASP A 38 20.58 -6.30 -6.69
N THR A 39 19.94 -5.13 -6.74
CA THR A 39 20.58 -3.89 -6.32
C THR A 39 19.54 -2.89 -5.82
N THR A 40 19.75 -2.42 -4.64
CA THR A 40 19.19 -1.18 -4.13
C THR A 40 19.74 -0.04 -5.01
N GLU A 41 19.12 0.21 -6.16
CA GLU A 41 19.50 1.34 -7.00
C GLU A 41 18.93 2.62 -6.40
N THR A 42 19.84 3.49 -5.98
CA THR A 42 19.57 4.90 -5.74
C THR A 42 19.27 5.53 -7.10
N CYS A 43 18.00 5.74 -7.42
CA CYS A 43 17.63 6.43 -8.66
C CYS A 43 18.15 7.88 -8.56
N ALA A 44 19.18 8.19 -9.32
CA ALA A 44 19.76 9.52 -9.45
C ALA A 44 18.79 10.44 -10.22
N SER A 45 17.91 11.10 -9.51
CA SER A 45 17.27 12.36 -9.85
C SER A 45 17.43 13.27 -8.63
N ASP A 46 17.57 14.59 -8.82
CA ASP A 46 17.96 15.60 -7.84
C ASP A 46 17.17 15.67 -6.51
N ASN A 47 16.32 14.71 -6.23
CA ASN A 47 15.69 14.39 -4.94
C ASN A 47 16.10 12.97 -4.54
N GLU A 48 16.81 12.81 -3.43
CA GLU A 48 17.15 11.51 -2.84
C GLU A 48 15.89 10.67 -2.63
N SER A 49 15.61 9.75 -3.57
CA SER A 49 14.50 8.80 -3.47
C SER A 49 15.05 7.42 -3.09
N ILE A 50 14.41 6.77 -2.12
CA ILE A 50 14.72 5.42 -1.67
C ILE A 50 13.74 4.48 -2.35
N CYS A 51 14.24 3.54 -3.17
CA CYS A 51 13.43 2.53 -3.82
C CYS A 51 13.67 1.16 -3.17
N PHE A 52 12.58 0.45 -2.86
CA PHE A 52 12.65 -0.87 -2.26
C PHE A 52 11.53 -1.78 -2.77
N THR A 53 11.87 -3.01 -3.14
CA THR A 53 10.92 -3.99 -3.68
C THR A 53 10.72 -5.15 -2.71
N ILE A 54 9.46 -5.49 -2.46
CA ILE A 54 9.05 -6.65 -1.67
C ILE A 54 8.45 -7.68 -2.62
N PRO A 55 9.12 -8.81 -2.90
CA PRO A 55 8.67 -9.82 -3.86
C PRO A 55 7.59 -10.73 -3.26
N LEU A 56 6.49 -10.13 -2.82
CA LEU A 56 5.34 -10.82 -2.23
C LEU A 56 4.05 -10.20 -2.76
N PRO A 57 3.03 -11.03 -3.08
CA PRO A 57 1.72 -10.53 -3.49
C PRO A 57 1.11 -9.69 -2.36
N PRO A 58 0.72 -8.43 -2.65
CA PRO A 58 0.17 -7.53 -1.64
C PRO A 58 -1.13 -8.06 -1.05
N ARG A 59 -1.35 -7.83 0.25
CA ARG A 59 -2.58 -8.24 0.96
C ARG A 59 -3.10 -7.10 1.83
N THR A 60 -4.41 -6.92 1.85
CA THR A 60 -5.07 -5.91 2.68
C THR A 60 -5.46 -6.46 4.05
N LYS A 61 -5.51 -5.59 5.06
CA LYS A 61 -5.89 -5.94 6.44
C LYS A 61 -7.40 -6.13 6.59
N LYS A 62 -8.21 -5.39 5.82
CA LYS A 62 -9.66 -5.27 6.01
C LYS A 62 -10.46 -6.49 5.56
N ASN A 63 -9.94 -7.31 4.66
CA ASN A 63 -10.70 -8.41 4.08
C ASN A 63 -10.67 -9.65 4.98
N HIS A 64 -11.86 -10.20 5.27
CA HIS A 64 -12.05 -11.46 6.01
C HIS A 64 -11.53 -11.46 7.45
N ASN A 65 -11.85 -10.42 8.21
CA ASN A 65 -11.60 -10.41 9.65
C ASN A 65 -12.32 -11.60 10.31
N ARG A 66 -11.65 -12.21 11.31
CA ARG A 66 -12.17 -13.35 12.07
C ARG A 66 -12.62 -12.88 13.44
N ILE A 67 -13.82 -13.30 13.82
CA ILE A 67 -14.29 -13.13 15.19
C ILE A 67 -13.88 -14.40 15.96
N VAL A 68 -13.12 -14.23 17.02
CA VAL A 68 -12.72 -15.31 17.90
C VAL A 68 -13.12 -15.00 19.34
N THR A 69 -13.54 -16.03 20.07
CA THR A 69 -13.75 -15.91 21.50
C THR A 69 -12.40 -15.84 22.22
N SER A 70 -12.32 -15.01 23.24
CA SER A 70 -11.06 -14.82 23.99
C SER A 70 -10.71 -16.01 24.88
N GLY A 71 -11.65 -16.89 25.16
CA GLY A 71 -11.53 -17.94 26.18
C GLY A 71 -11.31 -17.41 27.60
N LYS A 72 -11.36 -16.09 27.79
CA LYS A 72 -11.13 -15.41 29.07
C LYS A 72 -12.30 -14.51 29.39
N ARG A 73 -12.53 -14.26 30.69
CA ARG A 73 -13.53 -13.29 31.14
C ARG A 73 -13.18 -11.88 30.67
N CYS A 74 -14.19 -11.09 30.32
CA CYS A 74 -14.02 -9.71 29.93
C CYS A 74 -13.21 -8.93 31.00
N PRO A 75 -12.12 -8.24 30.65
CA PRO A 75 -11.30 -7.52 31.62
C PRO A 75 -12.02 -6.32 32.25
N VAL A 76 -13.04 -5.79 31.58
CA VAL A 76 -13.82 -4.63 32.03
C VAL A 76 -14.99 -5.04 32.94
N CYS A 77 -15.94 -5.82 32.39
CA CYS A 77 -17.16 -6.18 33.11
C CYS A 77 -17.05 -7.49 33.88
N LYS A 78 -16.00 -8.29 33.68
CA LYS A 78 -15.74 -9.60 34.30
C LYS A 78 -16.81 -10.67 34.07
N LYS A 79 -17.82 -10.36 33.24
CA LYS A 79 -18.93 -11.24 32.88
C LYS A 79 -18.66 -11.92 31.55
N GLY A 80 -18.56 -13.24 31.54
CA GLY A 80 -18.48 -14.07 30.34
C GLY A 80 -17.23 -13.85 29.47
N GLU A 81 -17.21 -14.56 28.37
CA GLU A 81 -16.18 -14.43 27.34
C GLU A 81 -16.45 -13.20 26.47
N TYR A 82 -15.39 -12.59 25.93
CA TYR A 82 -15.53 -11.50 24.99
C TYR A 82 -14.97 -11.87 23.62
N TYR A 83 -15.53 -11.28 22.58
CA TYR A 83 -15.12 -11.49 21.21
C TYR A 83 -13.98 -10.55 20.84
N LYS A 84 -13.02 -11.10 20.10
CA LYS A 84 -11.92 -10.31 19.47
C LYS A 84 -12.06 -10.37 17.97
N LEU A 85 -11.93 -9.23 17.34
CA LEU A 85 -11.80 -9.13 15.90
C LEU A 85 -10.32 -9.26 15.54
N LEU A 86 -9.96 -10.34 14.85
CA LEU A 86 -8.61 -10.58 14.38
C LEU A 86 -8.54 -10.41 12.85
N PRO A 87 -7.41 -9.94 12.32
CA PRO A 87 -7.18 -9.93 10.88
C PRO A 87 -7.30 -11.33 10.27
N SER A 88 -7.48 -11.39 8.97
CA SER A 88 -7.53 -12.66 8.25
C SER A 88 -6.26 -13.48 8.44
N GLU A 89 -6.37 -14.81 8.36
CA GLU A 89 -5.20 -15.67 8.43
C GLU A 89 -4.20 -15.41 7.30
N GLN A 90 -4.71 -15.07 6.12
CA GLN A 90 -3.89 -14.71 4.96
C GLN A 90 -3.05 -13.45 5.25
N TYR A 91 -3.64 -12.42 5.88
CA TYR A 91 -2.90 -11.22 6.26
C TYR A 91 -1.86 -11.51 7.35
N GLU A 92 -2.17 -12.37 8.33
CA GLU A 92 -1.20 -12.78 9.36
C GLU A 92 -0.04 -13.60 8.77
N LYS A 93 -0.30 -14.44 7.75
CA LYS A 93 0.75 -15.13 6.98
C LYS A 93 1.60 -14.13 6.19
N TYR A 94 0.96 -13.17 5.52
CA TYR A 94 1.64 -12.10 4.79
C TYR A 94 2.54 -11.29 5.72
N LYS A 95 2.03 -10.86 6.88
CA LYS A 95 2.78 -10.10 7.88
C LYS A 95 4.03 -10.83 8.38
N ARG A 96 3.99 -12.15 8.48
CA ARG A 96 5.17 -12.96 8.83
C ARG A 96 6.18 -13.02 7.69
N LYS A 97 5.71 -13.19 6.46
CA LYS A 97 6.58 -13.27 5.28
C LYS A 97 7.26 -11.95 4.93
N ILE A 98 6.59 -10.81 5.13
CA ILE A 98 7.12 -9.49 4.82
C ILE A 98 8.14 -9.00 5.86
N ALA A 99 8.10 -9.54 7.08
CA ALA A 99 8.93 -9.10 8.20
C ALA A 99 10.44 -9.03 7.90
N PRO A 100 11.10 -10.02 7.27
CA PRO A 100 12.53 -9.94 6.96
C PRO A 100 12.84 -8.78 6.01
N TYR A 101 12.01 -8.54 4.98
CA TYR A 101 12.22 -7.44 4.03
C TYR A 101 12.14 -6.06 4.69
N LEU A 102 11.16 -5.86 5.58
CA LEU A 102 11.02 -4.58 6.29
C LEU A 102 12.11 -4.37 7.35
N ARG A 103 12.63 -5.43 7.97
CA ARG A 103 13.80 -5.32 8.84
C ARG A 103 15.06 -4.96 8.06
N GLU A 104 15.23 -5.53 6.87
CA GLU A 104 16.32 -5.18 5.96
C GLU A 104 16.20 -3.71 5.52
N LEU A 105 15.00 -3.27 5.12
CA LEU A 105 14.76 -1.87 4.80
C LEU A 105 15.13 -0.96 5.98
N HIS A 106 14.64 -1.26 7.19
CA HIS A 106 14.96 -0.49 8.39
C HIS A 106 16.48 -0.47 8.66
N SER A 107 17.20 -1.58 8.46
CA SER A 107 18.66 -1.60 8.66
C SER A 107 19.42 -0.71 7.68
N LYS A 108 18.85 -0.49 6.47
CA LYS A 108 19.48 0.35 5.43
C LYS A 108 19.17 1.84 5.61
N ILE A 109 17.95 2.19 5.99
CA ILE A 109 17.49 3.59 6.01
C ILE A 109 17.26 4.16 7.41
N GLY A 110 17.24 3.31 8.45
CA GLY A 110 16.84 3.71 9.81
C GLY A 110 15.33 4.02 9.91
N THR A 111 14.99 4.84 10.90
CA THR A 111 13.61 5.31 11.11
C THR A 111 13.43 6.70 10.52
N ILE A 112 12.49 6.84 9.59
CA ILE A 112 12.14 8.11 8.96
C ILE A 112 11.15 8.85 9.87
N GLY A 113 11.54 10.07 10.33
CA GLY A 113 10.73 10.97 11.17
C GLY A 113 10.50 12.34 10.53
N TYR A 114 10.66 12.46 9.21
CA TYR A 114 10.45 13.69 8.45
C TYR A 114 9.42 13.51 7.35
N PRO A 115 8.81 14.60 6.82
CA PRO A 115 7.77 14.51 5.79
C PRO A 115 8.25 13.88 4.49
N ILE A 116 7.50 12.88 4.02
CA ILE A 116 7.78 12.14 2.80
C ILE A 116 6.57 12.06 1.87
N ASN A 117 6.82 11.81 0.58
CA ASN A 117 5.89 11.13 -0.31
C ASN A 117 6.17 9.63 -0.27
N LEU A 118 5.17 8.84 0.09
CA LEU A 118 5.23 7.38 0.09
C LEU A 118 4.47 6.86 -1.14
N GLU A 119 5.16 6.69 -2.26
CA GLU A 119 4.60 6.06 -3.44
C GLU A 119 4.69 4.54 -3.32
N CYS A 120 3.58 3.84 -3.51
CA CYS A 120 3.51 2.38 -3.48
C CYS A 120 2.86 1.84 -4.75
N ARG A 121 3.56 0.95 -5.46
CA ARG A 121 3.04 0.22 -6.62
C ARG A 121 2.77 -1.22 -6.22
N PHE A 122 1.48 -1.59 -6.19
CA PHE A 122 1.03 -2.91 -5.75
C PHE A 122 0.73 -3.79 -6.97
N TYR A 123 1.56 -4.76 -7.26
CA TYR A 123 1.37 -5.73 -8.33
C TYR A 123 0.67 -6.98 -7.76
N CYS A 124 -0.63 -7.09 -8.03
CA CYS A 124 -1.47 -8.17 -7.52
C CYS A 124 -1.39 -9.43 -8.39
N ASP A 125 -1.48 -10.59 -7.76
CA ASP A 125 -1.50 -11.92 -8.39
C ASP A 125 -2.86 -12.29 -9.00
N THR A 126 -3.89 -11.47 -8.79
CA THR A 126 -5.26 -11.71 -9.24
C THR A 126 -5.88 -10.45 -9.86
N HIS A 127 -6.78 -10.66 -10.83
CA HIS A 127 -7.59 -9.58 -11.45
C HIS A 127 -8.71 -9.04 -10.53
N ARG A 128 -8.83 -9.56 -9.32
CA ARG A 128 -9.86 -9.10 -8.40
C ARG A 128 -9.69 -7.60 -8.13
N GLN A 129 -10.77 -6.85 -8.22
CA GLN A 129 -10.78 -5.44 -7.86
C GLN A 129 -10.29 -5.29 -6.41
N SER A 130 -9.25 -4.51 -6.24
CA SER A 130 -8.60 -4.28 -4.96
C SER A 130 -8.58 -2.79 -4.65
N ASP A 131 -8.87 -2.47 -3.41
CA ASP A 131 -8.91 -1.10 -2.91
C ASP A 131 -7.49 -0.58 -2.63
N LEU A 132 -7.08 0.48 -3.36
CA LEU A 132 -5.78 1.12 -3.18
C LEU A 132 -5.57 1.59 -1.74
N VAL A 133 -6.59 2.22 -1.14
CA VAL A 133 -6.51 2.73 0.24
C VAL A 133 -6.29 1.61 1.23
N GLY A 134 -6.92 0.45 1.02
CA GLY A 134 -6.72 -0.73 1.85
C GLY A 134 -5.30 -1.29 1.77
N HIS A 135 -4.65 -1.24 0.61
CA HIS A 135 -3.24 -1.63 0.44
C HIS A 135 -2.30 -0.62 1.09
N LEU A 136 -2.53 0.68 0.87
CA LEU A 136 -1.74 1.75 1.48
C LEU A 136 -1.78 1.66 3.00
N GLN A 137 -2.97 1.53 3.60
CA GLN A 137 -3.11 1.38 5.04
C GLN A 137 -2.36 0.15 5.56
N ALA A 138 -2.45 -0.99 4.84
CA ALA A 138 -1.78 -2.22 5.26
C ALA A 138 -0.26 -2.09 5.26
N ILE A 139 0.33 -1.43 4.25
CA ILE A 139 1.78 -1.25 4.16
C ILE A 139 2.29 -0.18 5.14
N GLN A 140 1.56 0.92 5.33
CA GLN A 140 1.89 1.96 6.32
C GLN A 140 1.92 1.39 7.74
N ASP A 141 0.88 0.66 8.15
CA ASP A 141 0.84 -0.06 9.44
C ASP A 141 2.08 -0.96 9.63
N LEU A 142 2.56 -1.60 8.57
CA LEU A 142 3.72 -2.49 8.61
C LEU A 142 5.03 -1.70 8.68
N LEU A 143 5.18 -0.61 7.92
CA LEU A 143 6.36 0.25 7.96
C LEU A 143 6.56 0.86 9.36
N VAL A 144 5.48 1.35 9.99
CA VAL A 144 5.51 1.83 11.38
C VAL A 144 5.84 0.70 12.35
N LYS A 145 5.20 -0.44 12.21
CA LYS A 145 5.43 -1.60 13.08
C LYS A 145 6.89 -2.07 13.07
N TYR A 146 7.55 -2.05 11.91
CA TYR A 146 8.96 -2.45 11.76
C TYR A 146 9.92 -1.26 11.86
N LYS A 147 9.43 -0.10 12.30
CA LYS A 147 10.21 1.12 12.58
C LYS A 147 10.92 1.71 11.34
N CYS A 148 10.45 1.42 10.15
CA CYS A 148 10.89 2.13 8.95
C CYS A 148 10.36 3.57 8.94
N LEU A 149 9.14 3.78 9.47
CA LEU A 149 8.54 5.09 9.72
C LEU A 149 8.32 5.26 11.22
N GLU A 150 8.43 6.49 11.71
CA GLU A 150 8.11 6.83 13.10
C GLU A 150 6.60 6.69 13.36
N ASP A 151 5.77 7.19 12.43
CA ASP A 151 4.31 7.12 12.46
C ASP A 151 3.75 7.20 11.04
N ASP A 152 2.47 6.83 10.83
CA ASP A 152 1.74 6.97 9.57
C ASP A 152 0.90 8.26 9.49
N CYS A 153 1.12 9.19 10.44
CA CYS A 153 0.42 10.46 10.46
C CYS A 153 0.86 11.37 9.29
N ARG A 154 0.03 12.38 8.99
CA ARG A 154 0.26 13.36 7.92
C ARG A 154 1.57 14.15 8.07
N ASP A 155 2.16 14.23 9.26
CA ASP A 155 3.40 14.95 9.51
C ASP A 155 4.63 14.15 9.02
N ILE A 156 4.46 12.84 8.80
CA ILE A 156 5.45 11.93 8.23
C ILE A 156 5.04 11.49 6.83
N VAL A 157 3.86 10.87 6.67
CA VAL A 157 3.34 10.52 5.35
C VAL A 157 2.54 11.71 4.80
N ALA A 158 3.23 12.67 4.22
CA ALA A 158 2.64 13.92 3.72
C ALA A 158 1.80 13.72 2.45
N SER A 159 2.18 12.76 1.61
CA SER A 159 1.43 12.36 0.41
C SER A 159 1.71 10.91 0.04
N THR A 160 0.85 10.36 -0.81
CA THR A 160 0.98 9.02 -1.41
C THR A 160 0.87 9.11 -2.93
N ASP A 161 1.32 10.24 -3.49
CA ASP A 161 1.20 10.53 -4.92
C ASP A 161 1.98 9.52 -5.75
N GLY A 162 1.37 9.08 -6.87
CA GLY A 162 1.93 8.05 -7.74
C GLY A 162 1.56 6.62 -7.34
N SER A 163 0.93 6.41 -6.18
CA SER A 163 0.53 5.08 -5.75
C SER A 163 -0.56 4.48 -6.63
N VAL A 164 -0.42 3.19 -6.96
CA VAL A 164 -1.31 2.49 -7.90
C VAL A 164 -1.40 1.00 -7.59
N VAL A 165 -2.56 0.39 -7.92
CA VAL A 165 -2.74 -1.06 -7.92
C VAL A 165 -2.68 -1.56 -9.36
N LEU A 166 -1.81 -2.51 -9.61
CA LEU A 166 -1.54 -3.12 -10.91
C LEU A 166 -1.77 -4.63 -10.83
N TYR A 167 -1.86 -5.27 -11.99
CA TYR A 167 -1.94 -6.71 -12.09
C TYR A 167 -0.65 -7.25 -12.73
N ASP A 168 -0.03 -8.20 -12.03
CA ASP A 168 1.12 -8.97 -12.54
C ASP A 168 1.08 -10.36 -11.87
N LYS A 169 0.61 -11.36 -12.61
CA LYS A 169 0.49 -12.73 -12.12
C LYS A 169 1.83 -13.41 -11.98
N GLU A 170 2.74 -13.11 -12.90
CA GLU A 170 4.03 -13.79 -12.97
C GLU A 170 5.00 -13.29 -11.91
N ASN A 171 4.93 -11.99 -11.58
CA ASN A 171 5.83 -11.37 -10.61
C ASN A 171 5.06 -10.44 -9.63
N PRO A 172 4.20 -10.99 -8.76
CA PRO A 172 3.45 -10.20 -7.80
C PRO A 172 4.38 -9.63 -6.71
N ARG A 173 4.33 -8.30 -6.52
CA ARG A 173 5.26 -7.58 -5.65
C ARG A 173 4.67 -6.27 -5.17
N THR A 174 5.35 -5.64 -4.22
CA THR A 174 5.10 -4.26 -3.80
C THR A 174 6.38 -3.46 -3.98
N GLU A 175 6.35 -2.41 -4.80
CA GLU A 175 7.43 -1.45 -4.93
C GLU A 175 7.11 -0.25 -4.04
N ILE A 176 8.07 0.15 -3.22
CA ILE A 176 7.97 1.28 -2.28
C ILE A 176 9.01 2.31 -2.72
N ILE A 177 8.55 3.53 -3.00
CA ILE A 177 9.39 4.66 -3.35
C ILE A 177 9.15 5.75 -2.31
N ILE A 178 10.20 6.13 -1.60
CA ILE A 178 10.15 7.13 -0.54
C ILE A 178 10.93 8.36 -1.00
N THR A 179 10.26 9.50 -1.10
CA THR A 179 10.87 10.77 -1.50
C THR A 179 10.64 11.81 -0.41
N LYS A 180 11.70 12.49 0.01
CA LYS A 180 11.62 13.55 1.01
C LYS A 180 10.84 14.75 0.48
N LYS A 181 9.95 15.33 1.29
CA LYS A 181 9.15 16.53 0.96
C LYS A 181 9.68 17.76 1.70
N GLU A 182 10.65 18.48 1.12
CA GLU A 182 11.33 19.62 1.77
C GLU A 182 10.40 20.79 2.09
N ASN A 183 9.45 21.12 1.21
CA ASN A 183 8.55 22.26 1.38
C ASN A 183 7.44 22.04 2.42
N TYR A 184 7.24 20.81 2.88
CA TYR A 184 6.19 20.49 3.84
C TYR A 184 6.55 20.90 5.28
N GLU A 185 7.83 20.95 5.62
CA GLU A 185 8.28 21.38 6.95
C GLU A 185 7.89 22.82 7.28
N GLN A 186 7.90 23.73 6.29
CA GLN A 186 7.49 25.13 6.49
C GLN A 186 6.01 25.24 6.84
N TRP A 187 5.17 24.39 6.26
CA TRP A 187 3.74 24.34 6.53
C TRP A 187 3.44 23.76 7.93
N ALA A 188 4.15 22.70 8.33
CA ALA A 188 4.03 22.08 9.65
C ALA A 188 4.50 23.02 10.78
N LYS A 189 5.58 23.80 10.55
CA LYS A 189 6.09 24.81 11.50
C LYS A 189 5.11 25.96 11.72
N LYS A 190 4.41 26.45 10.67
CA LYS A 190 3.39 27.51 10.79
C LYS A 190 2.22 27.11 11.68
N ARG A 191 1.86 25.83 11.77
CA ARG A 191 0.76 25.34 12.63
C ARG A 191 1.13 25.22 14.11
N LYS A 192 2.38 24.90 14.43
CA LYS A 192 2.85 24.79 15.83
C LYS A 192 2.98 26.15 16.51
N GLY A 193 3.07 27.25 15.75
CA GLY A 193 3.12 28.61 16.26
C GLY A 193 1.76 29.26 16.55
N HIS A 194 0.64 28.54 16.35
CA HIS A 194 -0.73 29.06 16.56
C HIS A 194 -1.50 28.29 17.67
N LYS A 195 -0.78 27.75 18.65
CA LYS A 195 -1.38 27.22 19.90
C LYS A 195 -1.06 28.13 21.06
#